data_30db9387725803f727f9efa15812d66e
#
_entry.id   30db9387725803f727f9efa15812d66e
#
_cell.length_a   1.000
_cell.length_b   1.000
_cell.length_c   1.000
_cell.angle_alpha   90.00
_cell.angle_beta   90.00
_cell.angle_gamma   90.00
#
_symmetry.space_group_name_H-M   'P 1'
#
loop_
_entity.id
_entity.type
_entity.pdbx_description
1 polymer ?
#
loop_
_entity_poly.entity_id
_entity_poly.type
_entity_poly.pdbx_seq_one_letter_code
_entity_poly.pdbx_strand_id
1 'polypeptide(L)'
;MRYFNILTSYLRFHFNKAYKQGSSRKPRRQISDGPIGELARKSLVCGSLLGFAVILTSCGGPKEELGSEGHVLGFIGGVAADEPRAVLEGQKILSAGGHAADAATAVYFTLAATLPSKASLGGGGVCLVHDNKTKKIEALDFLSRVPSQIPASASRPSAVPGNPLGIFALHTRYGRLPWAQLVSIGEKLARFGTQASRSLITDLKPVAGALVADPGARKVFLQRDGKVIGEGNFMRQIDLAGTLSNLRAKGPPDFYQGK
;
A
#
# COMPACT_ATOMS: atom_id res chain seq x y z
N MET A 1 4.17 25.58 12.03
CA MET A 1 2.83 25.91 11.47
C MET A 1 2.82 26.41 10.02
N ARG A 2 3.79 27.20 9.54
CA ARG A 2 3.80 27.69 8.13
C ARG A 2 3.96 26.60 7.06
N TYR A 3 4.68 25.51 7.32
CA TYR A 3 4.89 24.42 6.35
C TYR A 3 3.69 23.49 6.18
N PHE A 4 2.85 23.36 7.20
CA PHE A 4 1.63 22.55 7.11
C PHE A 4 0.61 23.18 6.14
N ASN A 5 0.52 24.52 6.12
CA ASN A 5 -0.34 25.24 5.18
C ASN A 5 0.17 25.22 3.74
N ILE A 6 1.49 25.14 3.54
CA ILE A 6 2.07 25.02 2.18
C ILE A 6 1.82 23.63 1.61
N LEU A 7 1.90 22.59 2.42
CA LEU A 7 1.65 21.21 1.97
C LEU A 7 0.18 20.98 1.61
N THR A 8 -0.74 21.52 2.41
CA THR A 8 -2.19 21.44 2.13
C THR A 8 -2.59 22.28 0.92
N SER A 9 -1.94 23.42 0.70
CA SER A 9 -2.16 24.26 -0.50
C SER A 9 -1.59 23.61 -1.76
N TYR A 10 -0.43 22.95 -1.67
CA TYR A 10 0.21 22.28 -2.80
C TYR A 10 -0.55 21.03 -3.22
N LEU A 11 -1.04 20.24 -2.28
CA LEU A 11 -1.92 19.10 -2.54
C LEU A 11 -3.25 19.54 -3.19
N ARG A 12 -3.81 20.69 -2.79
CA ARG A 12 -5.02 21.25 -3.40
C ARG A 12 -4.81 21.76 -4.84
N PHE A 13 -3.65 22.36 -5.13
CA PHE A 13 -3.39 23.01 -6.43
C PHE A 13 -3.11 22.00 -7.56
N HIS A 14 -2.45 20.89 -7.28
CA HIS A 14 -2.17 19.85 -8.28
C HIS A 14 -3.38 18.94 -8.54
N PHE A 15 -4.24 18.75 -7.57
CA PHE A 15 -5.46 17.95 -7.69
C PHE A 15 -6.46 18.52 -8.71
N ASN A 16 -6.57 19.86 -8.80
CA ASN A 16 -7.53 20.52 -9.69
C ASN A 16 -7.09 20.55 -11.17
N LYS A 17 -5.79 20.37 -11.46
CA LYS A 17 -5.28 20.45 -12.82
C LYS A 17 -5.35 19.13 -13.60
N ALA A 18 -5.28 17.99 -12.91
CA ALA A 18 -5.37 16.66 -13.53
C ALA A 18 -6.81 16.24 -13.88
N TYR A 19 -7.83 16.82 -13.23
CA TYR A 19 -9.23 16.41 -13.43
C TYR A 19 -9.91 17.02 -14.66
N LYS A 20 -9.34 18.03 -15.32
CA LYS A 20 -9.98 18.72 -16.47
C LYS A 20 -9.69 18.12 -17.85
N GLN A 21 -8.92 17.05 -17.99
CA GLN A 21 -8.54 16.50 -19.30
C GLN A 21 -9.07 15.09 -19.60
N GLY A 22 -10.28 14.75 -19.24
CA GLY A 22 -10.78 13.42 -19.56
C GLY A 22 -12.28 13.23 -19.49
N SER A 23 -13.06 13.99 -20.26
CA SER A 23 -14.47 13.63 -20.46
C SER A 23 -15.02 14.26 -21.75
N SER A 24 -14.85 13.55 -22.87
CA SER A 24 -15.73 13.72 -24.02
C SER A 24 -16.08 12.33 -24.57
N ARG A 25 -17.19 11.76 -24.12
CA ARG A 25 -17.87 10.65 -24.80
C ARG A 25 -19.25 11.12 -25.22
N LYS A 26 -19.49 11.03 -26.55
CA LYS A 26 -20.75 11.35 -27.22
C LYS A 26 -21.87 10.40 -26.78
N PRO A 27 -23.14 10.86 -26.76
CA PRO A 27 -24.27 10.03 -26.37
C PRO A 27 -24.65 9.03 -27.49
N ARG A 28 -24.98 7.82 -27.10
CA ARG A 28 -25.50 6.75 -27.96
C ARG A 28 -27.00 7.01 -28.21
N ARG A 29 -27.39 6.90 -29.48
CA ARG A 29 -28.77 7.05 -29.97
C ARG A 29 -29.69 5.99 -29.35
N GLN A 30 -30.86 6.45 -28.89
CA GLN A 30 -32.02 5.60 -28.61
C GLN A 30 -32.63 5.13 -29.93
N ILE A 31 -32.97 3.87 -30.00
CA ILE A 31 -33.80 3.26 -31.06
C ILE A 31 -35.19 3.13 -30.46
N SER A 32 -36.16 3.73 -31.18
CA SER A 32 -37.58 3.75 -30.88
C SER A 32 -38.23 2.39 -31.10
N ASP A 33 -39.03 1.97 -30.15
CA ASP A 33 -39.96 0.87 -30.30
C ASP A 33 -41.17 1.28 -31.13
N GLY A 34 -41.51 0.49 -32.15
CA GLY A 34 -42.75 0.60 -32.92
C GLY A 34 -43.67 -0.59 -32.61
N PRO A 35 -44.96 -0.41 -32.66
CA PRO A 35 -45.94 -1.39 -32.21
C PRO A 35 -46.48 -2.26 -33.36
N ILE A 36 -46.55 -3.57 -33.13
CA ILE A 36 -47.37 -4.54 -33.89
C ILE A 36 -47.73 -5.64 -32.91
N GLY A 37 -48.90 -5.96 -32.56
CA GLY A 37 -50.15 -6.09 -33.29
C GLY A 37 -50.87 -7.27 -32.60
N GLU A 38 -51.98 -6.97 -32.05
CA GLU A 38 -52.98 -7.86 -31.49
C GLU A 38 -53.48 -8.87 -32.52
N LEU A 39 -53.67 -10.13 -32.13
CA LEU A 39 -54.81 -10.97 -32.58
C LEU A 39 -54.70 -12.39 -32.00
N ALA A 40 -55.46 -12.66 -30.96
CA ALA A 40 -56.69 -13.50 -31.01
C ALA A 40 -56.49 -15.00 -31.27
N ARG A 41 -56.89 -15.82 -30.37
CA ARG A 41 -58.11 -16.63 -30.31
C ARG A 41 -57.95 -17.96 -29.56
N LYS A 42 -58.76 -18.04 -28.56
CA LYS A 42 -59.56 -19.16 -28.03
C LYS A 42 -59.35 -20.54 -28.66
N SER A 43 -59.07 -21.57 -27.80
CA SER A 43 -59.92 -22.78 -27.78
C SER A 43 -59.73 -23.58 -26.51
N LEU A 44 -60.82 -23.86 -25.90
CA LEU A 44 -61.09 -24.88 -24.89
C LEU A 44 -60.58 -26.26 -25.32
N VAL A 45 -60.09 -27.11 -24.41
CA VAL A 45 -60.69 -28.38 -24.06
C VAL A 45 -60.06 -28.95 -22.83
N CYS A 46 -60.91 -29.42 -21.98
CA CYS A 46 -60.84 -30.18 -20.77
C CYS A 46 -59.91 -31.42 -20.83
N GLY A 47 -59.20 -31.73 -19.76
CA GLY A 47 -58.49 -33.00 -19.62
C GLY A 47 -57.80 -33.15 -18.27
N SER A 48 -58.53 -33.66 -17.30
CA SER A 48 -58.01 -34.12 -16.01
C SER A 48 -56.90 -35.14 -16.20
N LEU A 49 -55.75 -34.94 -15.58
CA LEU A 49 -54.91 -36.06 -15.11
C LEU A 49 -53.97 -35.55 -14.03
N LEU A 50 -54.16 -36.10 -12.83
CA LEU A 50 -53.22 -35.99 -11.73
C LEU A 50 -51.82 -36.45 -12.23
N GLY A 51 -50.88 -35.53 -12.13
CA GLY A 51 -49.46 -35.81 -12.44
C GLY A 51 -48.58 -34.96 -11.55
N PHE A 52 -48.23 -35.55 -10.46
CA PHE A 52 -47.03 -35.35 -9.65
C PHE A 52 -46.12 -34.16 -10.08
N ALA A 53 -46.41 -33.00 -9.56
CA ALA A 53 -45.50 -31.86 -9.64
C ALA A 53 -44.37 -32.08 -8.60
N VAL A 54 -43.29 -32.71 -9.04
CA VAL A 54 -42.02 -32.66 -8.35
C VAL A 54 -41.53 -31.21 -8.40
N ILE A 55 -41.70 -30.55 -7.29
CA ILE A 55 -41.07 -29.24 -7.05
C ILE A 55 -39.56 -29.49 -6.95
N LEU A 56 -38.86 -29.40 -8.06
CA LEU A 56 -37.43 -29.18 -8.09
C LEU A 56 -37.20 -27.78 -7.54
N THR A 57 -37.15 -27.69 -6.21
CA THR A 57 -36.50 -26.57 -5.55
C THR A 57 -35.02 -26.58 -6.00
N SER A 58 -34.76 -25.94 -7.11
CA SER A 58 -33.42 -25.55 -7.48
C SER A 58 -32.87 -24.73 -6.30
N CYS A 59 -31.96 -25.33 -5.56
CA CYS A 59 -31.06 -24.59 -4.69
C CYS A 59 -30.23 -23.66 -5.57
N GLY A 60 -30.79 -22.53 -5.94
CA GLY A 60 -30.05 -21.42 -6.46
C GLY A 60 -29.24 -20.85 -5.30
N GLY A 61 -28.05 -21.39 -5.05
CA GLY A 61 -27.05 -20.70 -4.27
C GLY A 61 -26.80 -19.31 -4.91
N PRO A 62 -26.36 -18.34 -4.13
CA PRO A 62 -26.04 -17.04 -4.66
C PRO A 62 -25.10 -17.25 -5.85
N LYS A 63 -25.50 -16.71 -7.02
CA LYS A 63 -24.62 -16.71 -8.20
C LYS A 63 -23.33 -16.02 -7.79
N GLU A 64 -22.25 -16.79 -7.63
CA GLU A 64 -20.91 -16.21 -7.63
C GLU A 64 -20.75 -15.51 -8.98
N GLU A 65 -20.69 -14.21 -8.99
CA GLU A 65 -20.26 -13.45 -10.15
C GLU A 65 -18.79 -13.82 -10.41
N LEU A 66 -18.60 -14.74 -11.36
CA LEU A 66 -17.29 -15.05 -11.92
C LEU A 66 -16.69 -13.75 -12.45
N GLY A 67 -15.71 -13.18 -11.74
CA GLY A 67 -15.02 -11.98 -12.13
C GLY A 67 -15.07 -10.81 -11.15
N SER A 68 -15.71 -10.93 -9.99
CA SER A 68 -15.44 -10.01 -8.89
C SER A 68 -14.08 -10.40 -8.30
N GLU A 69 -13.08 -9.58 -8.58
CA GLU A 69 -11.72 -9.79 -8.11
C GLU A 69 -11.71 -10.11 -6.60
N GLY A 70 -11.38 -11.38 -6.27
CA GLY A 70 -10.85 -11.78 -4.98
C GLY A 70 -11.73 -11.64 -3.74
N HIS A 71 -13.04 -11.44 -3.85
CA HIS A 71 -13.91 -11.42 -2.68
C HIS A 71 -14.38 -12.82 -2.30
N VAL A 72 -13.62 -13.50 -1.47
CA VAL A 72 -14.08 -14.72 -0.78
C VAL A 72 -14.90 -14.28 0.45
N LEU A 73 -16.15 -14.74 0.55
CA LEU A 73 -16.99 -14.48 1.73
C LEU A 73 -16.25 -14.91 3.00
N GLY A 74 -16.09 -13.99 3.96
CA GLY A 74 -15.33 -14.23 5.19
C GLY A 74 -13.84 -13.87 5.07
N PHE A 75 -13.35 -13.43 3.91
CA PHE A 75 -11.98 -12.98 3.75
C PHE A 75 -11.83 -11.51 4.13
N ILE A 76 -10.95 -11.22 5.10
CA ILE A 76 -10.77 -9.87 5.64
C ILE A 76 -9.98 -8.98 4.68
N GLY A 77 -9.25 -9.57 3.75
CA GLY A 77 -8.40 -8.90 2.77
C GLY A 77 -7.12 -9.67 2.49
N GLY A 78 -6.39 -9.29 1.44
CA GLY A 78 -5.10 -9.85 1.06
C GLY A 78 -3.97 -8.84 1.24
N VAL A 79 -2.77 -9.36 1.52
CA VAL A 79 -1.54 -8.58 1.58
C VAL A 79 -0.50 -9.26 0.69
N ALA A 80 0.16 -8.49 -0.17
CA ALA A 80 1.30 -8.94 -0.95
C ALA A 80 2.46 -7.95 -0.79
N ALA A 81 3.67 -8.46 -0.65
CA ALA A 81 4.89 -7.66 -0.57
C ALA A 81 6.11 -8.53 -0.95
N ASP A 82 7.24 -7.88 -1.23
CA ASP A 82 8.48 -8.54 -1.66
C ASP A 82 9.20 -9.30 -0.53
N GLU A 83 8.67 -9.27 0.69
CA GLU A 83 9.30 -9.87 1.86
C GLU A 83 8.23 -10.54 2.74
N PRO A 84 8.38 -11.86 3.05
CA PRO A 84 7.36 -12.65 3.74
C PRO A 84 6.98 -12.11 5.11
N ARG A 85 7.94 -11.56 5.87
CA ARG A 85 7.68 -10.97 7.18
C ARG A 85 6.73 -9.78 7.09
N ALA A 86 6.89 -8.95 6.06
CA ALA A 86 6.03 -7.80 5.85
C ALA A 86 4.59 -8.23 5.51
N VAL A 87 4.42 -9.29 4.72
CA VAL A 87 3.11 -9.88 4.43
C VAL A 87 2.43 -10.35 5.72
N LEU A 88 3.15 -11.09 6.58
CA LEU A 88 2.62 -11.59 7.84
C LEU A 88 2.18 -10.45 8.77
N GLU A 89 2.97 -9.39 8.90
CA GLU A 89 2.60 -8.25 9.74
C GLU A 89 1.39 -7.51 9.17
N GLY A 90 1.31 -7.31 7.85
CA GLY A 90 0.13 -6.72 7.20
C GLY A 90 -1.14 -7.56 7.42
N GLN A 91 -1.06 -8.89 7.30
CA GLN A 91 -2.17 -9.81 7.57
C GLN A 91 -2.64 -9.74 9.04
N LYS A 92 -1.70 -9.67 10.00
CA LYS A 92 -2.04 -9.48 11.42
C LYS A 92 -2.81 -8.18 11.65
N ILE A 93 -2.43 -7.11 10.98
CA ILE A 93 -3.13 -5.82 11.07
C ILE A 93 -4.56 -5.92 10.53
N LEU A 94 -4.76 -6.57 9.37
CA LEU A 94 -6.11 -6.80 8.84
C LEU A 94 -6.94 -7.67 9.78
N SER A 95 -6.36 -8.75 10.32
CA SER A 95 -7.03 -9.65 11.28
C SER A 95 -7.37 -8.96 12.60
N ALA A 96 -6.61 -7.94 12.99
CA ALA A 96 -6.91 -7.11 14.16
C ALA A 96 -7.96 -6.01 13.90
N GLY A 97 -8.61 -6.02 12.73
CA GLY A 97 -9.64 -5.05 12.37
C GLY A 97 -9.09 -3.74 11.77
N GLY A 98 -7.80 -3.71 11.42
CA GLY A 98 -7.18 -2.60 10.70
C GLY A 98 -7.72 -2.45 9.28
N HIS A 99 -7.57 -1.26 8.74
CA HIS A 99 -7.91 -0.94 7.35
C HIS A 99 -6.73 -1.27 6.40
N ALA A 100 -6.98 -1.28 5.09
CA ALA A 100 -5.92 -1.51 4.11
C ALA A 100 -4.76 -0.50 4.24
N ALA A 101 -5.04 0.76 4.61
CA ALA A 101 -4.03 1.77 4.87
C ALA A 101 -3.19 1.48 6.13
N ASP A 102 -3.79 0.89 7.18
CA ASP A 102 -3.05 0.45 8.36
C ASP A 102 -2.12 -0.72 8.02
N ALA A 103 -2.64 -1.69 7.26
CA ALA A 103 -1.84 -2.82 6.79
C ALA A 103 -0.67 -2.35 5.91
N ALA A 104 -0.91 -1.44 4.95
CA ALA A 104 0.12 -0.85 4.10
C ALA A 104 1.18 -0.09 4.92
N THR A 105 0.76 0.66 5.94
CA THR A 105 1.66 1.36 6.87
C THR A 105 2.54 0.37 7.64
N ALA A 106 1.96 -0.69 8.18
CA ALA A 106 2.70 -1.74 8.91
C ALA A 106 3.67 -2.49 7.98
N VAL A 107 3.23 -2.84 6.77
CA VAL A 107 4.06 -3.45 5.72
C VAL A 107 5.25 -2.55 5.41
N TYR A 108 5.02 -1.26 5.18
CA TYR A 108 6.08 -0.30 4.88
C TYR A 108 7.14 -0.25 5.99
N PHE A 109 6.75 -0.08 7.26
CA PHE A 109 7.73 -0.02 8.36
C PHE A 109 8.42 -1.37 8.62
N THR A 110 7.75 -2.47 8.33
CA THR A 110 8.38 -3.80 8.34
C THR A 110 9.45 -3.88 7.25
N LEU A 111 9.11 -3.51 6.01
CA LEU A 111 10.05 -3.49 4.88
C LEU A 111 11.23 -2.55 5.13
N ALA A 112 11.00 -1.39 5.76
CA ALA A 112 12.08 -0.46 6.09
C ALA A 112 13.16 -1.10 6.98
N ALA A 113 12.79 -2.09 7.81
CA ALA A 113 13.71 -2.84 8.62
C ALA A 113 14.21 -4.14 7.97
N THR A 114 13.39 -4.83 7.16
CA THR A 114 13.72 -6.16 6.62
C THR A 114 14.22 -6.13 5.18
N LEU A 115 13.81 -5.12 4.39
CA LEU A 115 14.18 -4.95 2.98
C LEU A 115 14.46 -3.46 2.65
N PRO A 116 15.45 -2.83 3.33
CA PRO A 116 15.73 -1.39 3.16
C PRO A 116 16.18 -1.00 1.75
N SER A 117 16.57 -1.96 0.93
CA SER A 117 16.88 -1.76 -0.48
C SER A 117 15.67 -1.30 -1.32
N LYS A 118 14.46 -1.65 -0.90
CA LYS A 118 13.20 -1.32 -1.61
C LYS A 118 12.38 -0.25 -0.88
N ALA A 119 12.39 -0.22 0.46
CA ALA A 119 11.48 0.61 1.25
C ALA A 119 12.19 1.30 2.42
N SER A 120 13.23 2.09 2.14
CA SER A 120 13.93 2.86 3.17
C SER A 120 13.18 4.15 3.55
N LEU A 121 13.47 4.70 4.74
CA LEU A 121 12.99 6.02 5.13
C LEU A 121 13.51 7.13 4.21
N GLY A 122 14.69 6.93 3.61
CA GLY A 122 15.35 7.87 2.69
C GLY A 122 14.74 7.95 1.29
N GLY A 123 13.74 7.12 0.99
CA GLY A 123 13.10 7.07 -0.31
C GLY A 123 11.86 7.94 -0.46
N GLY A 124 11.17 7.71 -1.55
CA GLY A 124 9.86 8.27 -1.87
C GLY A 124 9.03 7.26 -2.65
N GLY A 125 7.78 7.57 -2.91
CA GLY A 125 6.89 6.64 -3.59
C GLY A 125 5.57 7.27 -4.04
N VAL A 126 4.73 6.41 -4.59
CA VAL A 126 3.35 6.73 -4.96
C VAL A 126 2.44 5.66 -4.37
N CYS A 127 1.32 6.07 -3.81
CA CYS A 127 0.31 5.16 -3.31
C CYS A 127 -1.02 5.42 -4.03
N LEU A 128 -1.64 4.35 -4.54
CA LEU A 128 -2.99 4.40 -5.10
C LEU A 128 -3.97 3.83 -4.08
N VAL A 129 -5.01 4.59 -3.76
CA VAL A 129 -6.07 4.18 -2.84
C VAL A 129 -7.38 4.14 -3.61
N HIS A 130 -7.99 2.95 -3.66
CA HIS A 130 -9.33 2.75 -4.19
C HIS A 130 -10.35 2.68 -3.05
N ASP A 131 -11.32 3.57 -3.05
CA ASP A 131 -12.47 3.49 -2.14
C ASP A 131 -13.62 2.76 -2.81
N ASN A 132 -13.91 1.55 -2.34
CA ASN A 132 -14.96 0.72 -2.91
C ASN A 132 -16.37 1.30 -2.73
N LYS A 133 -16.61 2.15 -1.72
CA LYS A 133 -17.93 2.77 -1.48
C LYS A 133 -18.20 3.87 -2.50
N THR A 134 -17.24 4.75 -2.71
CA THR A 134 -17.37 5.90 -3.61
C THR A 134 -16.89 5.60 -5.02
N LYS A 135 -16.25 4.43 -5.26
CA LYS A 135 -15.60 4.04 -6.52
C LYS A 135 -14.56 5.03 -7.01
N LYS A 136 -14.01 5.82 -6.10
CA LYS A 136 -12.95 6.80 -6.39
C LYS A 136 -11.57 6.17 -6.20
N ILE A 137 -10.65 6.58 -7.07
CA ILE A 137 -9.23 6.28 -6.95
C ILE A 137 -8.51 7.59 -6.65
N GLU A 138 -7.67 7.58 -5.64
CA GLU A 138 -6.83 8.71 -5.26
C GLU A 138 -5.36 8.28 -5.32
N ALA A 139 -4.51 9.16 -5.85
CA ALA A 139 -3.07 8.99 -5.87
C ALA A 139 -2.43 9.91 -4.83
N LEU A 140 -1.60 9.35 -3.97
CA LEU A 140 -0.72 10.08 -3.04
C LEU A 140 0.68 10.03 -3.63
N ASP A 141 1.17 11.16 -4.12
CA ASP A 141 2.53 11.32 -4.64
C ASP A 141 3.42 11.92 -3.54
N PHE A 142 4.39 11.13 -3.10
CA PHE A 142 5.41 11.51 -2.12
C PHE A 142 6.82 11.13 -2.60
N LEU A 143 7.07 11.25 -3.90
CA LEU A 143 8.40 11.06 -4.46
C LEU A 143 9.42 11.99 -3.78
N SER A 144 10.64 11.50 -3.64
CA SER A 144 11.75 12.29 -3.13
C SER A 144 12.01 13.50 -4.02
N ARG A 145 12.29 14.66 -3.41
CA ARG A 145 12.43 15.93 -4.14
C ARG A 145 13.82 16.52 -3.96
N VAL A 146 14.25 17.26 -4.97
CA VAL A 146 15.50 18.00 -4.91
C VAL A 146 15.41 19.06 -3.79
N PRO A 147 16.43 19.20 -2.94
CA PRO A 147 16.50 20.28 -1.96
C PRO A 147 16.41 21.66 -2.62
N SER A 148 15.81 22.63 -1.95
CA SER A 148 15.74 24.01 -2.43
C SER A 148 17.11 24.69 -2.50
N GLN A 149 18.05 24.22 -1.69
CA GLN A 149 19.44 24.68 -1.66
C GLN A 149 20.37 23.47 -1.65
N ILE A 150 21.31 23.45 -2.57
CA ILE A 150 22.37 22.45 -2.65
C ILE A 150 23.69 23.19 -2.36
N PRO A 151 24.43 22.85 -1.29
CA PRO A 151 25.73 23.43 -1.01
C PRO A 151 26.69 23.21 -2.19
N ALA A 152 27.45 24.22 -2.56
CA ALA A 152 28.43 24.11 -3.64
C ALA A 152 29.50 23.03 -3.39
N SER A 153 29.72 22.66 -2.12
CA SER A 153 30.61 21.58 -1.69
C SER A 153 30.03 20.18 -1.80
N ALA A 154 28.73 20.05 -2.12
CA ALA A 154 28.09 18.74 -2.19
C ALA A 154 28.48 18.00 -3.46
N SER A 155 29.35 17.01 -3.33
CA SER A 155 29.74 16.12 -4.44
C SER A 155 28.61 15.17 -4.87
N ARG A 156 27.69 14.82 -3.95
CA ARG A 156 26.51 13.98 -4.18
C ARG A 156 25.30 14.58 -3.46
N PRO A 157 24.53 15.43 -4.13
CA PRO A 157 23.32 15.97 -3.53
C PRO A 157 22.31 14.84 -3.29
N SER A 158 21.82 14.74 -2.06
CA SER A 158 20.76 13.79 -1.69
C SER A 158 19.41 14.43 -1.86
N ALA A 159 18.44 13.67 -2.35
CA ALA A 159 17.04 14.11 -2.38
C ALA A 159 16.45 14.17 -0.98
N VAL A 160 15.48 15.06 -0.78
CA VAL A 160 14.69 15.12 0.46
C VAL A 160 13.74 13.92 0.46
N PRO A 161 13.79 13.06 1.48
CA PRO A 161 12.93 11.87 1.56
C PRO A 161 11.44 12.22 1.58
N GLY A 162 10.63 11.47 0.84
CA GLY A 162 9.17 11.62 0.85
C GLY A 162 8.44 10.59 1.71
N ASN A 163 9.03 9.41 1.92
CA ASN A 163 8.36 8.27 2.54
C ASN A 163 7.76 8.56 3.93
N PRO A 164 8.46 9.15 4.91
CA PRO A 164 7.87 9.35 6.24
C PRO A 164 6.60 10.21 6.21
N LEU A 165 6.60 11.29 5.41
CA LEU A 165 5.42 12.14 5.23
C LEU A 165 4.32 11.45 4.42
N GLY A 166 4.68 10.75 3.35
CA GLY A 166 3.71 10.08 2.47
C GLY A 166 2.96 8.96 3.18
N ILE A 167 3.68 8.11 3.92
CA ILE A 167 3.07 7.03 4.70
C ILE A 167 2.23 7.58 5.86
N PHE A 168 2.67 8.67 6.48
CA PHE A 168 1.88 9.36 7.50
C PHE A 168 0.60 9.97 6.92
N ALA A 169 0.67 10.56 5.73
CA ALA A 169 -0.49 11.09 5.03
C ALA A 169 -1.49 9.98 4.65
N LEU A 170 -1.01 8.84 4.15
CA LEU A 170 -1.81 7.66 3.89
C LEU A 170 -2.56 7.20 5.15
N HIS A 171 -1.81 7.04 6.25
CA HIS A 171 -2.38 6.60 7.52
C HIS A 171 -3.38 7.61 8.09
N THR A 172 -3.04 8.90 8.13
CA THR A 172 -3.92 9.95 8.68
C THR A 172 -5.22 10.06 7.93
N ARG A 173 -5.20 9.81 6.62
CA ARG A 173 -6.40 9.95 5.77
C ARG A 173 -7.28 8.70 5.76
N TYR A 174 -6.69 7.51 5.84
CA TYR A 174 -7.42 6.26 5.62
C TYR A 174 -7.22 5.21 6.72
N GLY A 175 -6.28 5.42 7.63
CA GLY A 175 -6.01 4.51 8.74
C GLY A 175 -7.04 4.62 9.86
N ARG A 176 -7.08 3.59 10.71
CA ARG A 176 -7.95 3.48 11.88
C ARG A 176 -7.19 3.13 13.14
N LEU A 177 -6.12 2.35 13.01
CA LEU A 177 -5.31 1.93 14.16
C LEU A 177 -4.32 3.04 14.55
N PRO A 178 -3.87 3.06 15.81
CA PRO A 178 -2.91 4.07 16.26
C PRO A 178 -1.59 4.00 15.47
N TRP A 179 -1.12 5.14 14.98
CA TRP A 179 0.16 5.29 14.29
C TRP A 179 1.32 4.62 15.03
N ALA A 180 1.40 4.86 16.35
CA ALA A 180 2.47 4.32 17.18
C ALA A 180 2.52 2.79 17.19
N GLN A 181 1.37 2.12 17.08
CA GLN A 181 1.28 0.67 16.99
C GLN A 181 1.92 0.18 15.69
N LEU A 182 1.63 0.80 14.56
CA LEU A 182 2.09 0.39 13.25
C LEU A 182 3.60 0.60 13.07
N VAL A 183 4.11 1.77 13.51
CA VAL A 183 5.55 2.07 13.46
C VAL A 183 6.35 1.17 14.39
N SER A 184 5.77 0.77 15.55
CA SER A 184 6.45 -0.07 16.54
C SER A 184 6.89 -1.43 15.99
N ILE A 185 6.23 -1.93 14.93
CA ILE A 185 6.57 -3.19 14.29
C ILE A 185 7.97 -3.11 13.67
N GLY A 186 8.19 -2.11 12.82
CA GLY A 186 9.49 -1.86 12.21
C GLY A 186 10.57 -1.49 13.24
N GLU A 187 10.22 -0.67 14.25
CA GLU A 187 11.14 -0.33 15.35
C GLU A 187 11.65 -1.57 16.08
N LYS A 188 10.76 -2.50 16.44
CA LYS A 188 11.14 -3.74 17.11
C LYS A 188 12.06 -4.60 16.25
N LEU A 189 11.75 -4.75 14.96
CA LEU A 189 12.58 -5.51 14.03
C LEU A 189 13.96 -4.88 13.84
N ALA A 190 14.05 -3.57 13.73
CA ALA A 190 15.31 -2.85 13.63
C ALA A 190 16.13 -2.98 14.94
N ARG A 191 15.49 -2.86 16.09
CA ARG A 191 16.12 -2.89 17.42
C ARG A 191 16.60 -4.27 17.82
N PHE A 192 15.74 -5.27 17.72
CA PHE A 192 16.03 -6.63 18.17
C PHE A 192 16.63 -7.48 17.07
N GLY A 193 16.51 -7.05 15.81
CA GLY A 193 17.08 -7.68 14.63
C GLY A 193 16.12 -8.63 13.94
N THR A 194 16.52 -9.00 12.72
CA THR A 194 15.81 -9.93 11.86
C THR A 194 16.80 -10.72 11.01
N GLN A 195 16.37 -11.85 10.47
CA GLN A 195 17.16 -12.58 9.49
C GLN A 195 17.07 -11.90 8.12
N ALA A 196 18.19 -11.82 7.42
CA ALA A 196 18.26 -11.29 6.07
C ALA A 196 17.54 -12.24 5.08
N SER A 197 16.59 -11.71 4.34
CA SER A 197 15.85 -12.46 3.34
C SER A 197 16.67 -12.65 2.05
N ARG A 198 16.25 -13.62 1.24
CA ARG A 198 16.83 -13.84 -0.10
C ARG A 198 16.71 -12.59 -0.98
N SER A 199 15.58 -11.90 -0.94
CA SER A 199 15.37 -10.64 -1.67
C SER A 199 16.40 -9.59 -1.30
N LEU A 200 16.65 -9.37 0.00
CA LEU A 200 17.66 -8.44 0.47
C LEU A 200 19.05 -8.83 -0.05
N ILE A 201 19.44 -10.10 0.06
CA ILE A 201 20.76 -10.55 -0.38
C ILE A 201 20.95 -10.39 -1.87
N THR A 202 19.91 -10.62 -2.67
CA THR A 202 19.93 -10.39 -4.12
C THR A 202 20.21 -8.92 -4.43
N ASP A 203 19.61 -7.99 -3.68
CA ASP A 203 19.80 -6.56 -3.85
C ASP A 203 21.17 -6.06 -3.34
N LEU A 204 21.72 -6.67 -2.28
CA LEU A 204 23.03 -6.28 -1.71
C LEU A 204 24.21 -6.71 -2.57
N LYS A 205 24.13 -7.84 -3.26
CA LYS A 205 25.24 -8.40 -4.07
C LYS A 205 25.86 -7.41 -5.06
N PRO A 206 25.07 -6.74 -5.93
CA PRO A 206 25.63 -5.82 -6.94
C PRO A 206 26.25 -4.55 -6.34
N VAL A 207 25.91 -4.20 -5.10
CA VAL A 207 26.39 -2.98 -4.42
C VAL A 207 27.38 -3.27 -3.29
N ALA A 208 27.87 -4.50 -3.18
CA ALA A 208 28.74 -4.94 -2.11
C ALA A 208 29.96 -4.02 -1.88
N GLY A 209 30.61 -3.55 -2.96
CA GLY A 209 31.75 -2.62 -2.86
C GLY A 209 31.39 -1.29 -2.20
N ALA A 210 30.23 -0.72 -2.54
CA ALA A 210 29.74 0.51 -1.92
C ALA A 210 29.38 0.31 -0.43
N LEU A 211 28.81 -0.85 -0.07
CA LEU A 211 28.50 -1.19 1.33
C LEU A 211 29.79 -1.33 2.18
N VAL A 212 30.82 -1.90 1.62
CA VAL A 212 32.13 -2.02 2.28
C VAL A 212 32.78 -0.64 2.47
N ALA A 213 32.60 0.28 1.54
CA ALA A 213 33.18 1.62 1.60
C ALA A 213 32.48 2.52 2.65
N ASP A 214 31.19 2.33 2.90
CA ASP A 214 30.41 3.15 3.82
C ASP A 214 30.47 2.65 5.27
N PRO A 215 30.94 3.46 6.24
CA PRO A 215 31.04 3.04 7.64
C PRO A 215 29.70 2.67 8.32
N GLY A 216 28.61 3.34 7.93
CA GLY A 216 27.27 3.07 8.43
C GLY A 216 26.73 1.74 7.90
N ALA A 217 26.84 1.54 6.59
CA ALA A 217 26.41 0.31 5.94
C ALA A 217 27.20 -0.92 6.43
N ARG A 218 28.50 -0.77 6.68
CA ARG A 218 29.34 -1.84 7.24
C ARG A 218 28.78 -2.38 8.57
N LYS A 219 28.33 -1.52 9.45
CA LYS A 219 27.80 -1.94 10.77
C LYS A 219 26.57 -2.83 10.65
N VAL A 220 25.80 -2.70 9.57
CA VAL A 220 24.53 -3.39 9.38
C VAL A 220 24.68 -4.60 8.46
N PHE A 221 25.41 -4.43 7.35
CA PHE A 221 25.40 -5.39 6.24
C PHE A 221 26.68 -6.21 6.09
N LEU A 222 27.66 -6.02 6.96
CA LEU A 222 28.87 -6.86 6.96
C LEU A 222 28.94 -7.76 8.20
N GLN A 223 29.47 -8.94 7.98
CA GLN A 223 29.87 -9.87 9.03
C GLN A 223 31.22 -9.44 9.65
N ARG A 224 31.60 -10.11 10.73
CA ARG A 224 32.90 -9.85 11.41
C ARG A 224 34.12 -10.11 10.52
N ASP A 225 34.00 -11.00 9.55
CA ASP A 225 35.04 -11.31 8.56
C ASP A 225 35.10 -10.30 7.40
N GLY A 226 34.31 -9.23 7.44
CA GLY A 226 34.25 -8.19 6.42
C GLY A 226 33.45 -8.53 5.18
N LYS A 227 32.83 -9.71 5.11
CA LYS A 227 31.96 -10.09 3.98
C LYS A 227 30.56 -9.55 4.18
N VAL A 228 29.87 -9.28 3.07
CA VAL A 228 28.44 -8.95 3.12
C VAL A 228 27.66 -10.13 3.66
N ILE A 229 26.63 -9.83 4.48
CA ILE A 229 25.75 -10.85 5.06
C ILE A 229 25.12 -11.73 3.99
N GLY A 230 24.90 -13.00 4.33
CA GLY A 230 24.17 -13.97 3.50
C GLY A 230 22.72 -14.15 3.93
N GLU A 231 21.95 -14.90 3.13
CA GLU A 231 20.57 -15.29 3.47
C GLU A 231 20.54 -16.00 4.84
N GLY A 232 19.58 -15.65 5.68
CA GLY A 232 19.43 -16.17 7.02
C GLY A 232 20.37 -15.57 8.07
N ASN A 233 21.37 -14.78 7.68
CA ASN A 233 22.19 -14.08 8.66
C ASN A 233 21.39 -13.03 9.40
N PHE A 234 21.73 -12.86 10.67
CA PHE A 234 21.06 -11.91 11.53
C PHE A 234 21.60 -10.50 11.33
N MET A 235 20.71 -9.52 11.14
CA MET A 235 21.07 -8.11 11.06
C MET A 235 20.30 -7.27 12.07
N ARG A 236 20.94 -6.24 12.60
CA ARG A 236 20.36 -5.26 13.51
C ARG A 236 20.66 -3.86 13.03
N GLN A 237 19.69 -2.96 13.18
CA GLN A 237 19.76 -1.58 12.68
C GLN A 237 19.42 -0.62 13.84
N ILE A 238 20.33 -0.47 14.80
CA ILE A 238 20.07 0.31 16.01
C ILE A 238 19.79 1.78 15.72
N ASP A 239 20.50 2.38 14.77
CA ASP A 239 20.30 3.76 14.37
C ASP A 239 18.90 3.96 13.73
N LEU A 240 18.48 3.02 12.87
CA LEU A 240 17.13 2.99 12.32
C LEU A 240 16.08 2.83 13.45
N ALA A 241 16.34 1.97 14.42
CA ALA A 241 15.42 1.81 15.55
C ALA A 241 15.25 3.10 16.37
N GLY A 242 16.31 3.88 16.54
CA GLY A 242 16.26 5.22 17.16
C GLY A 242 15.40 6.18 16.35
N THR A 243 15.62 6.24 15.04
CA THR A 243 14.83 7.08 14.12
C THR A 243 13.35 6.68 14.11
N LEU A 244 13.05 5.38 14.05
CA LEU A 244 11.67 4.88 14.11
C LEU A 244 11.01 5.14 15.46
N SER A 245 11.75 5.08 16.57
CA SER A 245 11.26 5.44 17.89
C SER A 245 10.82 6.90 17.97
N ASN A 246 11.63 7.81 17.42
CA ASN A 246 11.29 9.22 17.33
C ASN A 246 10.08 9.45 16.42
N LEU A 247 10.07 8.83 15.25
CA LEU A 247 8.95 8.90 14.31
C LEU A 247 7.65 8.39 14.92
N ARG A 248 7.73 7.31 15.71
CA ARG A 248 6.60 6.75 16.45
C ARG A 248 6.05 7.71 17.50
N ALA A 249 6.95 8.35 18.27
CA ALA A 249 6.56 9.18 19.40
C ALA A 249 6.17 10.60 19.01
N LYS A 250 6.85 11.19 18.01
CA LYS A 250 6.73 12.61 17.65
C LYS A 250 6.17 12.84 16.23
N GLY A 251 6.06 11.77 15.43
CA GLY A 251 5.61 11.86 14.05
C GLY A 251 6.65 12.40 13.07
N PRO A 252 6.29 12.56 11.79
CA PRO A 252 7.19 13.00 10.72
C PRO A 252 7.86 14.36 10.93
N PRO A 253 7.27 15.38 11.59
CA PRO A 253 7.96 16.64 11.80
C PRO A 253 9.34 16.49 12.47
N ASP A 254 9.49 15.56 13.42
CA ASP A 254 10.78 15.31 14.07
C ASP A 254 11.84 14.77 13.10
N PHE A 255 11.44 13.99 12.10
CA PHE A 255 12.34 13.46 11.08
C PHE A 255 12.93 14.55 10.18
N TYR A 256 12.15 15.60 9.88
CA TYR A 256 12.58 16.67 8.95
C TYR A 256 13.13 17.90 9.66
N GLN A 257 12.73 18.14 10.90
CA GLN A 257 13.05 19.35 11.67
C GLN A 257 13.69 19.02 13.01
N GLY A 258 13.89 17.75 13.32
CA GLY A 258 14.50 17.28 14.56
C GLY A 258 15.96 17.75 14.70
N LYS A 259 16.42 17.75 15.95
CA LYS A 259 17.78 18.15 16.30
C LYS A 259 18.76 17.00 16.15
#